data_3aeed71800c51cb129cde6a39534a2b3
#
_entry.id   3aeed71800c51cb129cde6a39534a2b3
#
_cell.length_a   1.000
_cell.length_b   1.000
_cell.length_c   1.000
_cell.angle_alpha   90.00
_cell.angle_beta   90.00
_cell.angle_gamma   90.00
#
_symmetry.space_group_name_H-M   'P 1'
#
loop_
_entity.id
_entity.type
_entity.pdbx_description
1 polymer ?
#
loop_
_entity_poly.entity_id
_entity_poly.type
_entity_poly.pdbx_seq_one_letter_code
_entity_poly.pdbx_strand_id
1 'polypeptide(L)' 'MPIVHIHMLAGRTPERIRELMARVTEAVSTALDVPPERVRVIVSEIPRTHWAVGGRPMAGDAPAADPPGAEKASP' A
#
# COMPACT_ATOMS: atom_id res chain seq x y z
N MET A 1 17.91 -12.23 1.73
CA MET A 1 17.42 -10.93 1.29
C MET A 1 15.91 -10.91 1.38
N PRO A 2 15.33 -10.26 2.41
CA PRO A 2 13.86 -10.27 2.51
C PRO A 2 13.22 -9.33 1.51
N ILE A 3 12.07 -9.75 1.01
CA ILE A 3 11.25 -8.96 0.12
C ILE A 3 9.88 -8.84 0.74
N VAL A 4 9.40 -7.60 0.88
CA VAL A 4 8.07 -7.34 1.39
C VAL A 4 7.26 -6.73 0.25
N HIS A 5 6.12 -7.32 -0.05
CA HIS A 5 5.26 -6.80 -1.09
C HIS A 5 3.94 -6.38 -0.47
N ILE A 6 3.59 -5.12 -0.64
CA ILE A 6 2.39 -4.55 -0.06
C ILE A 6 1.42 -4.22 -1.18
N HIS A 7 0.22 -4.78 -1.11
CA HIS A 7 -0.85 -4.40 -2.02
C HIS A 7 -1.76 -3.48 -1.26
N MET A 8 -2.06 -2.33 -1.82
CA MET A 8 -2.92 -1.37 -1.16
C MET A 8 -3.72 -0.59 -2.17
N LEU A 9 -4.82 -0.03 -1.70
CA LEU A 9 -5.64 0.81 -2.54
C LEU A 9 -4.87 2.07 -2.92
N ALA A 10 -5.05 2.49 -4.15
CA ALA A 10 -4.47 3.74 -4.62
C ALA A 10 -5.14 4.91 -3.92
N GLY A 11 -4.46 6.02 -3.86
CA GLY A 11 -5.02 7.25 -3.34
C GLY A 11 -4.18 7.95 -2.29
N ARG A 12 -3.15 7.31 -1.81
CA ARG A 12 -2.30 7.96 -0.82
C ARG A 12 -1.25 8.81 -1.49
N THR A 13 -0.76 9.79 -0.76
CA THR A 13 0.24 10.68 -1.31
C THR A 13 1.59 9.98 -1.45
N PRO A 14 2.43 10.45 -2.35
CA PRO A 14 3.77 9.87 -2.46
C PRO A 14 4.56 9.95 -1.17
N GLU A 15 4.34 10.99 -0.38
CA GLU A 15 5.03 11.12 0.90
C GLU A 15 4.63 10.02 1.86
N ARG A 16 3.35 9.69 1.87
CA ARG A 16 2.88 8.61 2.74
C ARG A 16 3.44 7.26 2.31
N ILE A 17 3.50 7.04 1.02
CA ILE A 17 4.03 5.78 0.51
C ILE A 17 5.51 5.67 0.83
N ARG A 18 6.22 6.78 0.69
CA ARG A 18 7.63 6.79 1.03
C ARG A 18 7.86 6.48 2.51
N GLU A 19 7.03 7.07 3.36
CA GLU A 19 7.13 6.82 4.78
C GLU A 19 6.81 5.36 5.12
N LEU A 20 5.81 4.81 4.46
CA LEU A 20 5.46 3.41 4.66
C LEU A 20 6.65 2.50 4.33
N MET A 21 7.27 2.73 3.19
CA MET A 21 8.40 1.90 2.78
C MET A 21 9.57 2.02 3.75
N ALA A 22 9.80 3.22 4.25
CA ALA A 22 10.88 3.44 5.20
C ALA A 22 10.62 2.72 6.52
N ARG A 23 9.40 2.81 7.01
CA ARG A 23 9.07 2.17 8.29
C ARG A 23 9.05 0.65 8.19
N VAL A 24 8.56 0.13 7.06
CA VAL A 24 8.58 -1.31 6.86
C VAL A 24 10.01 -1.82 6.77
N THR A 25 10.85 -1.09 6.05
CA THR A 25 12.26 -1.45 5.96
C THR A 25 12.91 -1.51 7.34
N GLU A 26 12.64 -0.50 8.15
CA GLU A 26 13.22 -0.45 9.48
C GLU A 26 12.73 -1.61 10.34
N ALA A 27 11.45 -1.91 10.27
CA ALA A 27 10.89 -2.99 11.05
C ALA A 27 11.50 -4.35 10.68
N VAL A 28 11.63 -4.59 9.38
CA VAL A 28 12.19 -5.85 8.91
C VAL A 28 13.68 -5.93 9.26
N SER A 29 14.38 -4.83 9.05
CA SER A 29 15.81 -4.79 9.35
C SER A 29 16.07 -5.11 10.82
N THR A 30 15.27 -4.51 11.70
CA THR A 30 15.44 -4.73 13.12
C THR A 30 15.03 -6.14 13.52
N ALA A 31 13.89 -6.59 13.01
CA ALA A 31 13.36 -7.89 13.42
C ALA A 31 14.23 -9.05 12.97
N LEU A 32 14.81 -8.94 11.79
CA LEU A 32 15.61 -10.01 11.25
C LEU A 32 17.12 -9.79 11.45
N ASP A 33 17.48 -8.65 12.00
CA ASP A 33 18.89 -8.31 12.23
C ASP A 33 19.67 -8.36 10.92
N VAL A 34 19.13 -7.68 9.91
CA VAL A 34 19.78 -7.56 8.61
C VAL A 34 19.93 -6.09 8.28
N PRO A 35 20.96 -5.70 7.51
CA PRO A 35 21.11 -4.29 7.14
C PRO A 35 19.97 -3.84 6.26
N PRO A 36 19.57 -2.58 6.40
CA PRO A 36 18.44 -2.08 5.59
C PRO A 36 18.66 -2.22 4.09
N GLU A 37 19.92 -2.17 3.66
CA GLU A 37 20.22 -2.27 2.23
C GLU A 37 19.82 -3.61 1.64
N ARG A 38 19.60 -4.61 2.48
CA ARG A 38 19.18 -5.91 1.99
C ARG A 38 17.70 -6.11 1.95
N VAL A 39 16.93 -5.15 2.45
CA VAL A 39 15.48 -5.26 2.50
C VAL A 39 14.89 -4.63 1.25
N ARG A 40 14.02 -5.37 0.57
CA ARG A 40 13.29 -4.86 -0.57
C ARG A 40 11.84 -4.67 -0.17
N VAL A 41 11.29 -3.49 -0.43
CA VAL A 41 9.88 -3.22 -0.15
C VAL A 41 9.26 -2.74 -1.45
N ILE A 42 8.23 -3.43 -1.88
CA ILE A 42 7.54 -3.12 -3.14
C ILE A 42 6.10 -2.81 -2.80
N VAL A 43 5.60 -1.67 -3.28
CA VAL A 43 4.23 -1.26 -3.05
C VAL A 43 3.48 -1.29 -4.37
N SER A 44 2.39 -2.02 -4.41
CA SER A 44 1.50 -2.04 -5.56
C SER A 44 0.25 -1.28 -5.20
N GLU A 45 -0.01 -0.20 -5.90
CA GLU A 45 -1.21 0.60 -5.69
C GLU A 45 -2.26 0.12 -6.67
N ILE A 46 -3.41 -0.25 -6.14
CA ILE A 46 -4.45 -0.91 -6.92
C ILE A 46 -5.64 0.03 -7.01
N PRO A 47 -6.13 0.31 -8.23
CA PRO A 47 -7.32 1.14 -8.37
C PRO A 47 -8.50 0.51 -7.68
N ARG A 48 -9.37 1.34 -7.14
CA ARG A 48 -10.53 0.85 -6.42
C ARG A 48 -11.45 0.01 -7.32
N THR A 49 -11.43 0.28 -8.62
CA THR A 49 -12.21 -0.51 -9.55
C THR A 49 -11.70 -1.95 -9.69
N HIS A 50 -10.49 -2.19 -9.23
CA HIS A 50 -9.88 -3.52 -9.34
C HIS A 50 -9.68 -4.18 -7.99
N TRP A 51 -10.32 -3.67 -6.97
CA TRP A 51 -10.25 -4.23 -5.63
C TRP A 51 -11.65 -4.61 -5.20
N ALA A 52 -11.92 -5.88 -5.11
CA ALA A 52 -13.26 -6.34 -4.79
C ALA A 52 -13.26 -7.08 -3.47
N VAL A 53 -14.34 -6.89 -2.74
CA VAL A 53 -14.60 -7.65 -1.52
C VAL A 53 -15.96 -8.29 -1.72
N GLY A 54 -16.01 -9.61 -1.62
CA GLY A 54 -17.26 -10.32 -1.88
C GLY A 54 -17.78 -10.13 -3.29
N GLY A 55 -16.87 -9.89 -4.22
CA GLY A 55 -17.24 -9.67 -5.60
C GLY A 55 -17.64 -8.23 -5.93
N ARG A 56 -17.59 -7.34 -4.96
CA ARG A 56 -18.00 -5.95 -5.19
C ARG A 56 -16.78 -5.06 -5.19
N PRO A 57 -16.54 -4.35 -6.29
CA PRO A 57 -15.40 -3.43 -6.32
C PRO A 57 -15.57 -2.29 -5.32
N MET A 58 -14.50 -1.81 -4.80
CA MET A 58 -14.55 -0.73 -3.81
C MET A 58 -15.09 0.56 -4.41
N ALA A 59 -14.85 0.81 -5.69
CA ALA A 59 -15.36 2.00 -6.35
C ALA A 59 -16.72 1.80 -6.97
N GLY A 60 -17.18 0.57 -7.03
CA GLY A 60 -18.43 0.29 -7.71
C GLY A 60 -18.32 0.71 -9.15
N ASP A 61 -19.37 1.28 -9.65
CA ASP A 61 -19.39 1.75 -11.02
C ASP A 61 -18.89 3.16 -11.15
N ALA A 62 -18.55 3.76 -10.09
CA ALA A 62 -18.18 5.13 -10.13
C ALA A 62 -16.83 5.26 -10.74
N PRO A 63 -16.71 6.07 -11.63
CA PRO A 63 -15.44 6.28 -12.14
C PRO A 63 -14.64 7.04 -11.21
N ALA A 64 -14.15 7.12 -11.04
CA ALA A 64 -13.43 7.83 -10.53
C ALA A 64 -12.93 8.16 -9.51
N ALA A 65 -12.96 8.85 -9.40
CA ALA A 65 -12.19 9.41 -8.58
C ALA A 65 -12.70 9.36 -7.29
N ASP A 66 -12.19 8.64 -6.50
CA ASP A 66 -12.52 8.69 -5.12
C ASP A 66 -12.08 10.01 -4.57
N PRO A 67 -12.94 10.66 -3.81
CA PRO A 67 -12.51 11.87 -3.14
C PRO A 67 -11.40 11.56 -2.17
N PRO A 68 -10.55 12.52 -1.91
CA PRO A 68 -9.42 12.27 -1.03
C PRO A 68 -9.82 11.72 0.33
N GLY A 69 -10.98 12.06 0.81
CA GLY A 69 -11.40 11.55 2.10
C GLY A 69 -11.83 10.11 2.08
N ALA A 70 -12.15 9.58 0.91
CA ALA A 70 -12.63 8.21 0.82
C ALA A 70 -11.57 7.21 1.21
N GLU A 71 -10.33 7.53 1.02
CA GLU A 71 -9.30 6.59 1.37
C GLU A 71 -9.23 6.35 2.86
N LYS A 72 -9.74 7.26 3.65
CA LYS A 72 -9.73 7.07 5.09
C LYS A 72 -10.67 5.96 5.53
N ALA A 73 -11.66 5.66 4.73
CA ALA A 73 -12.56 4.58 5.03
C ALA A 73 -12.06 3.26 4.48
N SER A 74 -10.96 3.27 3.81
CA SER A 74 -10.42 2.06 3.24
C SER A 74 -9.84 1.18 4.32
N PRO A 75 -10.00 -0.08 4.18
CA PRO A 75 -9.42 -1.01 5.15
C PRO A 75 -7.92 -0.96 5.14
#